data_9bb1ef3fd38a5bbaeab27fda8cb41d64
#
_entry.id   9bb1ef3fd38a5bbaeab27fda8cb41d64
#
_cell.length_a   1.000
_cell.length_b   1.000
_cell.length_c   1.000
_cell.angle_alpha   90.00
_cell.angle_beta   90.00
_cell.angle_gamma   90.00
#
_symmetry.space_group_name_H-M   'P 1'
#
loop_
_entity.id
_entity.type
_entity.pdbx_description
1 polymer ?
#
loop_
_entity_poly.entity_id
_entity_poly.type
_entity_poly.pdbx_seq_one_letter_code
_entity_poly.pdbx_strand_id
1 'polypeptide(L)'
;ANKKYGYSSNDVLGICQMLYEKRILSYPRTSCKFLNDEADFEVLLQSACVFEDLKKFVSQITKEDIESVKKNKQYVDNAAVADEGHLALTPTTQKASIANLSEPEKQILHMVFAQYVAIFLKPMVQRKTKIISNNNGYDFVANGKVLLDPGFTELLTTKFNTIELPTVNKGDDY
;
A
#
# COMPACT_ATOMS: atom_id res chain seq x y z
N ALA A 1 10.41 -5.19 -2.29
CA ALA A 1 11.10 -6.41 -2.73
C ALA A 1 12.52 -6.47 -2.18
N ASN A 2 13.37 -5.45 -2.40
CA ASN A 2 14.77 -5.47 -1.99
C ASN A 2 14.93 -5.71 -0.47
N LYS A 3 14.33 -4.88 0.39
CA LYS A 3 14.43 -5.02 1.87
C LYS A 3 13.91 -6.35 2.42
N LYS A 4 12.95 -6.98 1.74
CA LYS A 4 12.27 -8.20 2.23
C LYS A 4 12.91 -9.48 1.67
N TYR A 5 13.34 -9.45 0.41
CA TYR A 5 13.78 -10.64 -0.33
C TYR A 5 15.14 -10.49 -0.99
N GLY A 6 15.79 -9.33 -0.94
CA GLY A 6 17.10 -9.09 -1.54
C GLY A 6 17.09 -8.86 -3.06
N TYR A 7 15.93 -8.84 -3.71
CA TYR A 7 15.84 -8.67 -5.17
C TYR A 7 16.31 -7.29 -5.63
N SER A 8 17.08 -7.26 -6.72
CA SER A 8 17.39 -6.01 -7.43
C SER A 8 16.17 -5.49 -8.18
N SER A 9 16.21 -4.24 -8.63
CA SER A 9 15.14 -3.67 -9.47
C SER A 9 14.96 -4.44 -10.79
N ASN A 10 16.06 -4.92 -11.39
CA ASN A 10 16.01 -5.71 -12.60
C ASN A 10 15.37 -7.08 -12.38
N ASP A 11 15.67 -7.76 -11.26
CA ASP A 11 15.03 -9.03 -10.91
C ASP A 11 13.52 -8.86 -10.76
N VAL A 12 13.09 -7.82 -10.02
CA VAL A 12 11.66 -7.50 -9.82
C VAL A 12 10.98 -7.24 -11.14
N LEU A 13 11.59 -6.43 -12.00
CA LEU A 13 11.02 -6.13 -13.32
C LEU A 13 10.92 -7.37 -14.20
N GLY A 14 11.92 -8.25 -14.19
CA GLY A 14 11.89 -9.52 -14.90
C GLY A 14 10.78 -10.43 -14.41
N ILE A 15 10.59 -10.54 -13.08
CA ILE A 15 9.51 -11.33 -12.49
C ILE A 15 8.13 -10.74 -12.85
N CYS A 16 7.96 -9.42 -12.76
CA CYS A 16 6.71 -8.77 -13.18
C CYS A 16 6.42 -9.00 -14.67
N GLN A 17 7.44 -9.00 -15.52
CA GLN A 17 7.30 -9.29 -16.94
C GLN A 17 6.78 -10.72 -17.18
N MET A 18 7.33 -11.73 -16.48
CA MET A 18 6.84 -13.12 -16.55
C MET A 18 5.38 -13.23 -16.08
N LEU A 19 4.99 -12.51 -15.02
CA LEU A 19 3.61 -12.49 -14.53
C LEU A 19 2.66 -11.79 -15.50
N TYR A 20 3.12 -10.75 -16.20
CA TYR A 20 2.39 -10.10 -17.28
C TYR A 20 2.16 -11.04 -18.48
N GLU A 21 3.18 -11.76 -18.93
CA GLU A 21 3.08 -12.75 -20.02
C GLU A 21 2.12 -13.88 -19.68
N LYS A 22 2.03 -14.25 -18.38
CA LYS A 22 1.01 -15.16 -17.85
C LYS A 22 -0.36 -14.50 -17.69
N ARG A 23 -0.51 -13.22 -18.05
CA ARG A 23 -1.75 -12.41 -17.92
C ARG A 23 -2.27 -12.27 -16.48
N ILE A 24 -1.39 -12.39 -15.48
CA ILE A 24 -1.76 -12.29 -14.06
C ILE A 24 -1.64 -10.84 -13.58
N LEU A 25 -0.67 -10.10 -14.10
CA LEU A 25 -0.48 -8.67 -13.83
C LEU A 25 -0.68 -7.84 -15.10
N SER A 26 -0.97 -6.54 -14.92
CA SER A 26 -0.94 -5.54 -15.99
C SER A 26 0.49 -5.28 -16.44
N TYR A 27 0.67 -4.47 -17.48
CA TYR A 27 1.98 -4.17 -18.05
C TYR A 27 2.93 -3.50 -17.03
N PRO A 28 4.11 -4.09 -16.75
CA PRO A 28 4.96 -3.63 -15.65
C PRO A 28 5.87 -2.45 -15.98
N ARG A 29 6.07 -2.13 -17.29
CA ARG A 29 6.90 -1.00 -17.71
C ARG A 29 6.03 0.24 -17.90
N THR A 30 5.41 0.71 -16.83
CA THR A 30 4.57 1.90 -16.81
C THR A 30 5.13 2.91 -15.82
N SER A 31 5.07 4.20 -16.16
CA SER A 31 5.30 5.32 -15.26
C SER A 31 3.99 5.77 -14.58
N CYS A 32 2.85 5.32 -15.08
CA CYS A 32 1.54 5.65 -14.54
C CYS A 32 1.37 5.10 -13.11
N LYS A 33 0.81 5.95 -12.24
CA LYS A 33 0.53 5.63 -10.83
C LYS A 33 -0.97 5.50 -10.55
N PHE A 34 -1.79 5.65 -11.58
CA PHE A 34 -3.23 5.75 -11.46
C PHE A 34 -3.94 4.54 -12.03
N LEU A 35 -5.11 4.28 -11.49
CA LEU A 35 -6.11 3.35 -12.01
C LEU A 35 -7.10 4.12 -12.88
N ASN A 36 -7.88 3.41 -13.69
CA ASN A 36 -9.07 3.94 -14.34
C ASN A 36 -10.34 3.52 -13.59
N ASP A 37 -11.43 4.24 -13.76
CA ASP A 37 -12.72 3.95 -13.12
C ASP A 37 -13.54 2.87 -13.85
N GLU A 38 -13.12 2.47 -15.06
CA GLU A 38 -13.75 1.41 -15.85
C GLU A 38 -13.39 0.01 -15.34
N ALA A 39 -12.34 -0.12 -14.51
CA ALA A 39 -11.92 -1.40 -13.97
C ALA A 39 -12.97 -2.00 -13.03
N ASP A 40 -13.21 -3.30 -13.16
CA ASP A 40 -14.01 -4.04 -12.20
C ASP A 40 -13.19 -4.32 -10.93
N PHE A 41 -13.23 -3.38 -10.00
CA PHE A 41 -12.44 -3.44 -8.76
C PHE A 41 -12.84 -4.64 -7.89
N GLU A 42 -14.11 -5.06 -7.91
CA GLU A 42 -14.54 -6.25 -7.17
C GLU A 42 -13.87 -7.51 -7.68
N VAL A 43 -13.85 -7.70 -9.00
CA VAL A 43 -13.19 -8.86 -9.62
C VAL A 43 -11.68 -8.84 -9.38
N LEU A 44 -11.06 -7.66 -9.48
CA LEU A 44 -9.62 -7.52 -9.23
C LEU A 44 -9.27 -7.79 -7.75
N LEU A 45 -10.09 -7.35 -6.80
CA LEU A 45 -9.93 -7.68 -5.39
C LEU A 45 -10.10 -9.17 -5.13
N GLN A 46 -11.08 -9.83 -5.77
CA GLN A 46 -11.26 -11.27 -5.65
C GLN A 46 -10.07 -12.06 -6.17
N SER A 47 -9.32 -11.55 -7.17
CA SER A 47 -8.11 -12.22 -7.65
C SER A 47 -7.03 -12.32 -6.56
N ALA A 48 -7.00 -11.38 -5.60
CA ALA A 48 -6.06 -11.40 -4.49
C ALA A 48 -6.37 -12.49 -3.44
N CYS A 49 -7.61 -13.00 -3.41
CA CYS A 49 -8.02 -14.07 -2.48
C CYS A 49 -7.32 -15.42 -2.74
N VAL A 50 -6.52 -15.51 -3.77
CA VAL A 50 -5.62 -16.65 -4.00
C VAL A 50 -4.57 -16.79 -2.87
N PHE A 51 -4.26 -15.71 -2.17
CA PHE A 51 -3.46 -15.70 -0.95
C PHE A 51 -4.38 -15.63 0.27
N GLU A 52 -4.32 -16.63 1.14
CA GLU A 52 -5.23 -16.77 2.29
C GLU A 52 -5.12 -15.61 3.28
N ASP A 53 -3.91 -15.08 3.48
CA ASP A 53 -3.68 -13.92 4.33
C ASP A 53 -4.30 -12.62 3.78
N LEU A 54 -4.40 -12.47 2.45
CA LEU A 54 -5.07 -11.33 1.83
C LEU A 54 -6.61 -11.45 1.88
N LYS A 55 -7.12 -12.65 1.83
CA LYS A 55 -8.57 -12.94 1.81
C LYS A 55 -9.29 -12.33 3.02
N LYS A 56 -8.68 -12.37 4.21
CA LYS A 56 -9.27 -11.76 5.42
C LYS A 56 -9.42 -10.24 5.29
N PHE A 57 -8.54 -9.57 4.56
CA PHE A 57 -8.62 -8.12 4.34
C PHE A 57 -9.63 -7.79 3.24
N VAL A 58 -9.63 -8.57 2.15
CA VAL A 58 -10.61 -8.41 1.07
C VAL A 58 -12.04 -8.57 1.60
N SER A 59 -12.29 -9.51 2.52
CA SER A 59 -13.61 -9.72 3.12
C SER A 59 -14.13 -8.56 3.99
N GLN A 60 -13.27 -7.62 4.37
CA GLN A 60 -13.63 -6.42 5.13
C GLN A 60 -13.97 -5.23 4.23
N ILE A 61 -13.62 -5.29 2.94
CA ILE A 61 -13.84 -4.20 1.99
C ILE A 61 -15.31 -4.19 1.57
N THR A 62 -15.96 -3.06 1.78
CA THR A 62 -17.36 -2.85 1.41
C THR A 62 -17.49 -2.24 0.02
N LYS A 63 -18.71 -2.21 -0.51
CA LYS A 63 -18.99 -1.49 -1.77
C LYS A 63 -18.74 0.01 -1.65
N GLU A 64 -19.00 0.57 -0.48
CA GLU A 64 -18.75 1.97 -0.16
C GLU A 64 -17.25 2.30 -0.21
N ASP A 65 -16.39 1.39 0.28
CA ASP A 65 -14.93 1.56 0.19
C ASP A 65 -14.48 1.56 -1.27
N ILE A 66 -15.00 0.67 -2.10
CA ILE A 66 -14.70 0.60 -3.54
C ILE A 66 -15.14 1.89 -4.23
N GLU A 67 -16.36 2.37 -3.99
CA GLU A 67 -16.85 3.61 -4.56
C GLU A 67 -16.06 4.85 -4.07
N SER A 68 -15.59 4.81 -2.83
CA SER A 68 -14.70 5.85 -2.30
C SER A 68 -13.38 5.91 -3.06
N VAL A 69 -12.77 4.76 -3.34
CA VAL A 69 -11.53 4.67 -4.14
C VAL A 69 -11.77 5.15 -5.58
N LYS A 70 -12.86 4.74 -6.23
CA LYS A 70 -13.22 5.18 -7.59
C LYS A 70 -13.29 6.71 -7.72
N LYS A 71 -13.80 7.38 -6.70
CA LYS A 71 -13.93 8.85 -6.66
C LYS A 71 -12.67 9.56 -6.22
N ASN A 72 -11.68 8.84 -5.69
CA ASN A 72 -10.48 9.44 -5.12
C ASN A 72 -9.43 9.70 -6.21
N LYS A 73 -9.20 10.97 -6.51
CA LYS A 73 -8.23 11.44 -7.50
C LYS A 73 -6.76 11.11 -7.17
N GLN A 74 -6.47 10.63 -5.96
CA GLN A 74 -5.15 10.11 -5.61
C GLN A 74 -4.90 8.72 -6.20
N TYR A 75 -5.96 7.96 -6.50
CA TYR A 75 -5.86 6.59 -7.01
C TYR A 75 -6.40 6.44 -8.43
N VAL A 76 -7.42 7.21 -8.81
CA VAL A 76 -8.11 7.09 -10.10
C VAL A 76 -8.01 8.39 -10.88
N ASP A 77 -7.37 8.32 -12.05
CA ASP A 77 -7.25 9.44 -12.98
C ASP A 77 -7.23 8.92 -14.43
N ASN A 78 -8.40 8.96 -15.08
CA ASN A 78 -8.56 8.48 -16.45
C ASN A 78 -7.74 9.27 -17.47
N ALA A 79 -7.54 10.57 -17.25
CA ALA A 79 -6.76 11.41 -18.16
C ALA A 79 -5.28 11.01 -18.10
N ALA A 80 -4.72 10.86 -16.88
CA ALA A 80 -3.34 10.43 -16.70
C ALA A 80 -3.11 9.02 -17.26
N VAL A 81 -4.06 8.10 -17.12
CA VAL A 81 -3.98 6.76 -17.70
C VAL A 81 -3.99 6.80 -19.22
N ALA A 82 -4.83 7.67 -19.82
CA ALA A 82 -4.89 7.84 -21.28
C ALA A 82 -3.60 8.45 -21.84
N ASP A 83 -3.03 9.44 -21.19
CA ASP A 83 -1.78 10.10 -21.59
C ASP A 83 -0.58 9.13 -21.55
N GLU A 84 -0.51 8.27 -20.56
CA GLU A 84 0.57 7.27 -20.41
C GLU A 84 0.34 6.01 -21.27
N GLY A 85 -0.89 5.80 -21.74
CA GLY A 85 -1.29 4.60 -22.51
C GLY A 85 -1.37 3.31 -21.69
N HIS A 86 -1.02 3.37 -20.41
CA HIS A 86 -1.05 2.24 -19.47
C HIS A 86 -1.47 2.72 -18.09
N LEU A 87 -2.15 1.84 -17.34
CA LEU A 87 -2.47 2.09 -15.93
C LEU A 87 -1.33 1.65 -15.00
N ALA A 88 -1.44 1.94 -13.72
CA ALA A 88 -0.54 1.42 -12.68
C ALA A 88 -0.47 -0.11 -12.71
N LEU A 89 0.60 -0.68 -12.17
CA LEU A 89 0.74 -2.13 -12.04
C LEU A 89 -0.34 -2.70 -11.11
N THR A 90 -1.23 -3.52 -11.66
CA THR A 90 -2.39 -4.09 -10.94
C THR A 90 -2.54 -5.58 -11.21
N PRO A 91 -3.34 -6.30 -10.37
CA PRO A 91 -3.92 -7.58 -10.76
C PRO A 91 -4.70 -7.47 -12.06
N THR A 92 -4.94 -8.61 -12.69
CA THR A 92 -5.91 -8.75 -13.79
C THR A 92 -7.09 -9.61 -13.35
N THR A 93 -8.06 -9.76 -14.22
CA THR A 93 -9.20 -10.69 -14.01
C THR A 93 -8.83 -12.15 -14.15
N GLN A 94 -7.61 -12.45 -14.65
CA GLN A 94 -7.12 -13.82 -14.80
C GLN A 94 -6.83 -14.43 -13.42
N LYS A 95 -7.49 -15.54 -13.10
CA LYS A 95 -7.21 -16.28 -11.87
C LYS A 95 -5.82 -16.91 -11.92
N ALA A 96 -4.96 -16.48 -11.01
CA ALA A 96 -3.64 -17.08 -10.87
C ALA A 96 -3.75 -18.47 -10.24
N SER A 97 -3.11 -19.47 -10.85
CA SER A 97 -2.84 -20.74 -10.18
C SER A 97 -1.49 -20.64 -9.48
N ILE A 98 -1.50 -20.39 -8.17
CA ILE A 98 -0.26 -20.27 -7.37
C ILE A 98 0.61 -21.51 -7.49
N ALA A 99 0.02 -22.70 -7.63
CA ALA A 99 0.76 -23.95 -7.78
C ALA A 99 1.74 -23.94 -8.96
N ASN A 100 1.44 -23.16 -10.00
CA ASN A 100 2.25 -23.09 -11.24
C ASN A 100 3.26 -21.92 -11.22
N LEU A 101 3.40 -21.23 -10.08
CA LEU A 101 4.33 -20.12 -9.94
C LEU A 101 5.56 -20.53 -9.15
N SER A 102 6.73 -20.05 -9.58
CA SER A 102 7.95 -20.14 -8.80
C SER A 102 7.85 -19.32 -7.51
N GLU A 103 8.69 -19.59 -6.54
CA GLU A 103 8.68 -18.84 -5.27
C GLU A 103 8.93 -17.33 -5.43
N PRO A 104 9.88 -16.87 -6.26
CA PRO A 104 10.02 -15.45 -6.58
C PRO A 104 8.75 -14.82 -7.20
N GLU A 105 8.08 -15.53 -8.11
CA GLU A 105 6.83 -15.05 -8.71
C GLU A 105 5.71 -14.90 -7.65
N LYS A 106 5.56 -15.89 -6.76
CA LYS A 106 4.59 -15.81 -5.66
C LYS A 106 4.86 -14.61 -4.74
N GLN A 107 6.12 -14.40 -4.38
CA GLN A 107 6.53 -13.31 -3.50
C GLN A 107 6.23 -11.93 -4.10
N ILE A 108 6.58 -11.72 -5.36
CA ILE A 108 6.31 -10.45 -6.05
C ILE A 108 4.82 -10.28 -6.30
N LEU A 109 4.12 -11.32 -6.73
CA LEU A 109 2.68 -11.29 -6.92
C LEU A 109 1.94 -10.93 -5.64
N HIS A 110 2.31 -11.58 -4.51
CA HIS A 110 1.76 -11.24 -3.20
C HIS A 110 1.97 -9.77 -2.84
N MET A 111 3.18 -9.22 -3.08
CA MET A 111 3.45 -7.80 -2.81
C MET A 111 2.57 -6.86 -3.64
N VAL A 112 2.38 -7.16 -4.93
CA VAL A 112 1.52 -6.35 -5.81
C VAL A 112 0.07 -6.44 -5.34
N PHE A 113 -0.42 -7.64 -5.03
CA PHE A 113 -1.79 -7.84 -4.56
C PHE A 113 -2.03 -7.19 -3.19
N ALA A 114 -1.09 -7.32 -2.27
CA ALA A 114 -1.18 -6.65 -0.97
C ALA A 114 -1.24 -5.12 -1.12
N GLN A 115 -0.41 -4.55 -2.00
CA GLN A 115 -0.43 -3.10 -2.27
C GLN A 115 -1.75 -2.67 -2.92
N TYR A 116 -2.30 -3.49 -3.83
CA TYR A 116 -3.59 -3.22 -4.47
C TYR A 116 -4.74 -3.26 -3.44
N VAL A 117 -4.80 -4.29 -2.59
CA VAL A 117 -5.83 -4.41 -1.54
C VAL A 117 -5.73 -3.25 -0.54
N ALA A 118 -4.51 -2.81 -0.22
CA ALA A 118 -4.26 -1.76 0.76
C ALA A 118 -4.95 -0.42 0.44
N ILE A 119 -5.16 -0.09 -0.84
CA ILE A 119 -5.80 1.19 -1.22
C ILE A 119 -7.30 1.24 -0.87
N PHE A 120 -7.93 0.09 -0.62
CA PHE A 120 -9.35 -0.01 -0.24
C PHE A 120 -9.55 -0.11 1.28
N LEU A 121 -8.46 -0.20 2.05
CA LEU A 121 -8.53 -0.30 3.51
C LEU A 121 -8.48 1.09 4.15
N LYS A 122 -8.90 1.14 5.42
CA LYS A 122 -8.85 2.38 6.22
C LYS A 122 -7.43 2.94 6.30
N PRO A 123 -7.27 4.26 6.34
CA PRO A 123 -5.97 4.88 6.54
C PRO A 123 -5.40 4.57 7.92
N MET A 124 -4.07 4.56 8.03
CA MET A 124 -3.38 4.54 9.31
C MET A 124 -3.62 5.86 10.06
N VAL A 125 -3.96 5.76 11.35
CA VAL A 125 -4.14 6.93 12.23
C VAL A 125 -3.02 6.97 13.27
N GLN A 126 -2.34 8.11 13.36
CA GLN A 126 -1.29 8.34 14.35
C GLN A 126 -1.46 9.69 15.05
N ARG A 127 -1.13 9.74 16.34
CA ARG A 127 -0.98 10.98 17.09
C ARG A 127 0.48 11.40 17.04
N LYS A 128 0.73 12.63 16.60
CA LYS A 128 2.05 13.27 16.67
C LYS A 128 2.06 14.29 17.78
N THR A 129 3.06 14.25 18.63
CA THR A 129 3.27 15.20 19.73
C THR A 129 4.59 15.91 19.51
N LYS A 130 4.59 17.23 19.65
CA LYS A 130 5.80 18.05 19.62
C LYS A 130 5.89 18.85 20.91
N ILE A 131 6.97 18.69 21.66
CA ILE A 131 7.28 19.49 22.83
C ILE A 131 8.44 20.42 22.45
N ILE A 132 8.29 21.69 22.78
CA ILE A 132 9.35 22.69 22.63
C ILE A 132 9.64 23.22 24.04
N SER A 133 10.87 23.06 24.51
CA SER A 133 11.36 23.66 25.76
C SER A 133 12.43 24.68 25.45
N ASN A 134 12.44 25.78 26.19
CA ASN A 134 13.47 26.80 26.10
C ASN A 134 14.35 26.79 27.36
N ASN A 135 15.65 26.74 27.18
CA ASN A 135 16.60 26.87 28.25
C ASN A 135 17.67 27.91 27.88
N ASN A 136 17.73 29.01 28.63
CA ASN A 136 18.68 30.12 28.42
C ASN A 136 18.69 30.66 26.98
N GLY A 137 17.50 30.75 26.32
CA GLY A 137 17.34 31.24 24.95
C GLY A 137 17.55 30.22 23.87
N TYR A 138 17.83 28.97 24.20
CA TYR A 138 17.94 27.87 23.24
C TYR A 138 16.68 26.98 23.27
N ASP A 139 16.12 26.73 22.08
CA ASP A 139 14.97 25.84 21.91
C ASP A 139 15.41 24.39 21.72
N PHE A 140 14.86 23.51 22.54
CA PHE A 140 14.98 22.07 22.40
C PHE A 140 13.65 21.49 21.94
N VAL A 141 13.70 20.59 20.93
CA VAL A 141 12.50 20.02 20.31
C VAL A 141 12.48 18.52 20.50
N ALA A 142 11.46 18.01 21.17
CA ALA A 142 11.16 16.59 21.22
C ALA A 142 9.95 16.26 20.33
N ASN A 143 10.05 15.20 19.53
CA ASN A 143 8.97 14.73 18.66
C ASN A 143 8.57 13.32 19.07
N GLY A 144 7.29 13.14 19.37
CA GLY A 144 6.68 11.85 19.64
C GLY A 144 5.70 11.44 18.54
N LYS A 145 5.45 10.14 18.45
CA LYS A 145 4.41 9.58 17.61
C LYS A 145 3.87 8.28 18.21
N VAL A 146 2.56 8.16 18.26
CA VAL A 146 1.85 6.98 18.78
C VAL A 146 0.89 6.50 17.71
N LEU A 147 0.91 5.21 17.41
CA LEU A 147 -0.05 4.58 16.52
C LEU A 147 -1.39 4.43 17.24
N LEU A 148 -2.46 4.97 16.66
CA LEU A 148 -3.81 4.85 17.19
C LEU A 148 -4.62 3.78 16.46
N ASP A 149 -4.46 3.70 15.13
CA ASP A 149 -5.08 2.67 14.28
C ASP A 149 -4.08 2.28 13.19
N PRO A 150 -3.72 1.00 13.06
CA PRO A 150 -2.80 0.55 12.03
C PRO A 150 -3.37 0.69 10.61
N GLY A 151 -4.70 0.61 10.42
CA GLY A 151 -5.32 0.67 9.11
C GLY A 151 -4.64 -0.26 8.10
N PHE A 152 -4.45 0.19 6.86
CA PHE A 152 -3.82 -0.59 5.78
C PHE A 152 -2.38 -1.07 6.10
N THR A 153 -1.69 -0.46 7.07
CA THR A 153 -0.31 -0.84 7.41
C THR A 153 -0.23 -2.20 8.11
N GLU A 154 -1.35 -2.69 8.66
CA GLU A 154 -1.45 -4.05 9.19
C GLU A 154 -1.19 -5.07 8.07
N LEU A 155 -1.84 -4.90 6.92
CA LEU A 155 -1.64 -5.74 5.74
C LEU A 155 -0.22 -5.68 5.20
N LEU A 156 0.36 -4.49 5.13
CA LEU A 156 1.70 -4.28 4.57
C LEU A 156 2.82 -4.62 5.55
N THR A 157 2.48 -5.10 6.77
CA THR A 157 3.44 -5.45 7.84
C THR A 157 4.48 -4.35 8.09
N THR A 158 4.05 -3.10 7.98
CA THR A 158 4.92 -1.95 8.20
C THR A 158 5.18 -1.78 9.70
N LYS A 159 6.45 -1.86 10.10
CA LYS A 159 6.83 -1.61 11.50
C LYS A 159 6.64 -0.14 11.82
N PHE A 160 5.93 0.15 12.88
CA PHE A 160 5.75 1.48 13.42
C PHE A 160 6.48 1.59 14.77
N ASN A 161 7.42 2.51 14.87
CA ASN A 161 8.11 2.79 16.15
C ASN A 161 7.32 3.84 16.90
N THR A 162 6.72 3.47 18.01
CA THR A 162 6.06 4.39 18.95
C THR A 162 7.11 5.11 19.78
N ILE A 163 6.98 6.43 19.87
CA ILE A 163 7.73 7.29 20.78
C ILE A 163 6.68 8.10 21.52
N GLU A 164 6.38 7.70 22.74
CA GLU A 164 5.44 8.42 23.60
C GLU A 164 6.21 9.46 24.42
N LEU A 165 5.77 10.71 24.33
CA LEU A 165 6.31 11.79 25.14
C LEU A 165 5.44 12.00 26.38
N PRO A 166 6.03 12.47 27.50
CA PRO A 166 5.27 12.81 28.70
C PRO A 166 4.26 13.93 28.42
N THR A 167 3.21 13.97 29.20
CA THR A 167 2.29 15.10 29.21
C THR A 167 2.95 16.26 29.92
N VAL A 168 3.07 17.39 29.25
CA VAL A 168 3.63 18.63 29.81
C VAL A 168 2.66 19.77 29.55
N ASN A 169 2.64 20.76 30.45
CA ASN A 169 1.86 21.97 30.32
C ASN A 169 2.77 23.14 29.97
N LYS A 170 2.18 24.16 29.34
CA LYS A 170 2.92 25.40 29.08
C LYS A 170 3.30 26.06 30.39
N GLY A 171 4.61 26.27 30.61
CA GLY A 171 5.15 26.89 31.80
C GLY A 171 5.64 25.90 32.85
N ASP A 172 5.60 24.58 32.58
CA ASP A 172 6.26 23.61 33.45
C ASP A 172 7.79 23.77 33.33
N ASP A 173 8.47 23.76 34.49
CA ASP A 173 9.94 23.75 34.61
C ASP A 173 10.43 22.30 34.76
N TYR A 174 11.48 21.92 33.98
CA TYR A 174 12.09 20.60 33.98
C TYR A 174 13.62 20.68 34.11
#